data_fd6d34668c7c32ce38cb08601a8be66c
#
_entry.id   fd6d34668c7c32ce38cb08601a8be66c
#
_cell.length_a   1.000
_cell.length_b   1.000
_cell.length_c   1.000
_cell.angle_alpha   90.00
_cell.angle_beta   90.00
_cell.angle_gamma   90.00
#
_symmetry.space_group_name_H-M   'P 1'
#
loop_
_entity.id
_entity.type
_entity.pdbx_description
1 polymer ?
#
loop_
_entity_poly.entity_id
_entity_poly.type
_entity_poly.pdbx_seq_one_letter_code
_entity_poly.pdbx_strand_id
1 'polypeptide(L)'
;MSWEKLIKENKPLVITGTINAYSALLAERAGIQAIYLSGGGVANASYGLPDLAMTSREDVLEDVRRIRSASELPWLVDVDTGWGSALSISRTIKEMISAGASGVHIEDQVSEKRCGHRPNKEIVSSEEMVDRIKAAKDSQTDDNFLLMARTDAFAKGGLQEVIDRSNAFIEAGAGAIFPEAISTLKDYEEISKNVSKPILANITEFGMTPLFSHNDLADAGVKIVLHPLSAFRAMSKAAEKVYATLASGGDHEGLLEKMQTRDELYDVLDYHMYEEKIDKLFEKN
;
A
#
# COMPACT_ATOMS: atom_id res chain seq x y z
N MET A 1 -1.10 5.62 -16.23
CA MET A 1 -1.30 4.24 -16.72
C MET A 1 -2.44 3.63 -15.92
N SER A 2 -3.39 2.87 -16.54
CA SER A 2 -4.53 2.30 -15.80
C SER A 2 -4.14 0.99 -15.09
N TRP A 3 -4.80 0.70 -13.96
CA TRP A 3 -4.62 -0.56 -13.21
C TRP A 3 -4.91 -1.79 -14.07
N GLU A 4 -5.95 -1.74 -14.92
CA GLU A 4 -6.31 -2.83 -15.81
C GLU A 4 -5.15 -3.19 -16.76
N LYS A 5 -4.50 -2.18 -17.35
CA LYS A 5 -3.34 -2.38 -18.22
C LYS A 5 -2.17 -2.98 -17.45
N LEU A 6 -1.84 -2.43 -16.27
CA LEU A 6 -0.74 -2.95 -15.44
C LEU A 6 -0.95 -4.40 -15.04
N ILE A 7 -2.15 -4.74 -14.58
CA ILE A 7 -2.48 -6.11 -14.16
C ILE A 7 -2.44 -7.08 -15.34
N LYS A 8 -2.80 -6.64 -16.54
CA LYS A 8 -2.78 -7.47 -17.76
C LYS A 8 -1.36 -7.72 -18.27
N GLU A 9 -0.49 -6.72 -18.18
CA GLU A 9 0.89 -6.79 -18.70
C GLU A 9 1.86 -7.50 -17.74
N ASN A 10 1.49 -7.68 -16.48
CA ASN A 10 2.31 -8.30 -15.44
C ASN A 10 1.71 -9.62 -14.92
N LYS A 11 2.57 -10.57 -14.51
CA LYS A 11 2.15 -11.88 -14.00
C LYS A 11 3.05 -12.33 -12.83
N PRO A 12 2.72 -11.96 -11.60
CA PRO A 12 1.73 -10.96 -11.15
C PRO A 12 2.28 -9.54 -11.24
N LEU A 13 1.43 -8.52 -11.08
CA LEU A 13 1.88 -7.16 -10.82
C LEU A 13 2.42 -7.08 -9.39
N VAL A 14 3.70 -6.76 -9.24
CA VAL A 14 4.32 -6.54 -7.94
C VAL A 14 4.21 -5.07 -7.57
N ILE A 15 3.62 -4.79 -6.40
CA ILE A 15 3.55 -3.44 -5.83
C ILE A 15 4.28 -3.40 -4.49
N THR A 16 4.93 -2.30 -4.17
CA THR A 16 5.71 -2.16 -2.94
C THR A 16 5.30 -0.93 -2.14
N GLY A 17 5.36 -1.07 -0.82
CA GLY A 17 5.09 0.04 0.09
C GLY A 17 6.20 1.07 0.07
N THR A 18 5.79 2.34 -0.02
CA THR A 18 6.64 3.52 0.10
C THR A 18 6.12 4.39 1.24
N ILE A 19 7.01 4.83 2.12
CA ILE A 19 6.67 5.56 3.34
C ILE A 19 6.85 7.08 3.21
N ASN A 20 7.50 7.54 2.15
CA ASN A 20 7.76 8.95 1.88
C ASN A 20 8.13 9.15 0.40
N ALA A 21 8.26 10.41 0.00
CA ALA A 21 8.59 10.80 -1.36
C ALA A 21 9.90 10.17 -1.88
N TYR A 22 10.95 10.14 -1.05
CA TYR A 22 12.24 9.60 -1.45
C TYR A 22 12.19 8.08 -1.70
N SER A 23 11.47 7.33 -0.86
CA SER A 23 11.28 5.88 -1.09
C SER A 23 10.45 5.59 -2.35
N ALA A 24 9.54 6.48 -2.75
CA ALA A 24 8.83 6.36 -4.02
C ALA A 24 9.76 6.53 -5.22
N LEU A 25 10.68 7.51 -5.19
CA LEU A 25 11.71 7.67 -6.22
C LEU A 25 12.63 6.45 -6.32
N LEU A 26 13.04 5.88 -5.18
CA LEU A 26 13.85 4.66 -5.17
C LEU A 26 13.10 3.47 -5.79
N ALA A 27 11.82 3.30 -5.49
CA ALA A 27 10.98 2.25 -6.08
C ALA A 27 10.87 2.41 -7.61
N GLU A 28 10.62 3.63 -8.08
CA GLU A 28 10.53 3.96 -9.51
C GLU A 28 11.83 3.66 -10.25
N ARG A 29 12.99 4.08 -9.71
CA ARG A 29 14.32 3.79 -10.28
C ARG A 29 14.64 2.29 -10.29
N ALA A 30 14.12 1.52 -9.34
CA ALA A 30 14.25 0.07 -9.32
C ALA A 30 13.36 -0.66 -10.35
N GLY A 31 12.50 0.08 -11.08
CA GLY A 31 11.60 -0.49 -12.09
C GLY A 31 10.27 -0.98 -11.54
N ILE A 32 9.91 -0.62 -10.31
CA ILE A 32 8.56 -0.85 -9.78
C ILE A 32 7.56 -0.03 -10.60
N GLN A 33 6.44 -0.64 -10.98
CA GLN A 33 5.46 -0.02 -11.88
C GLN A 33 4.24 0.55 -11.16
N ALA A 34 4.04 0.18 -9.90
CA ALA A 34 3.02 0.74 -9.03
C ALA A 34 3.45 0.62 -7.57
N ILE A 35 3.06 1.59 -6.75
CA ILE A 35 3.44 1.69 -5.34
C ILE A 35 2.23 1.62 -4.42
N TYR A 36 2.49 1.50 -3.13
CA TYR A 36 1.47 1.37 -2.08
C TYR A 36 1.78 2.30 -0.91
N LEU A 37 0.77 2.97 -0.38
CA LEU A 37 0.86 3.67 0.90
C LEU A 37 0.06 2.91 1.96
N SER A 38 0.77 2.32 2.92
CA SER A 38 0.19 1.60 4.05
C SER A 38 -0.28 2.57 5.13
N GLY A 39 -1.51 2.42 5.64
CA GLY A 39 -1.97 3.13 6.84
C GLY A 39 -1.09 2.83 8.06
N GLY A 40 -0.72 1.56 8.25
CA GLY A 40 0.27 1.16 9.26
C GLY A 40 1.64 1.77 9.01
N GLY A 41 2.06 1.94 7.74
CA GLY A 41 3.28 2.63 7.36
C GLY A 41 3.26 4.11 7.75
N VAL A 42 2.16 4.82 7.49
CA VAL A 42 1.96 6.21 7.93
C VAL A 42 2.03 6.31 9.45
N ALA A 43 1.28 5.47 10.17
CA ALA A 43 1.30 5.46 11.63
C ALA A 43 2.72 5.24 12.19
N ASN A 44 3.44 4.24 11.69
CA ASN A 44 4.77 3.88 12.21
C ASN A 44 5.86 4.87 11.80
N ALA A 45 5.94 5.22 10.50
CA ALA A 45 7.06 5.99 9.95
C ALA A 45 6.91 7.50 10.13
N SER A 46 5.70 8.04 9.94
CA SER A 46 5.46 9.49 10.00
C SER A 46 5.14 9.98 11.40
N TYR A 47 4.49 9.14 12.24
CA TYR A 47 4.02 9.54 13.56
C TYR A 47 4.64 8.75 14.74
N GLY A 48 5.36 7.66 14.50
CA GLY A 48 5.89 6.79 15.57
C GLY A 48 4.79 6.10 16.38
N LEU A 49 3.62 5.90 15.80
CA LEU A 49 2.44 5.30 16.42
C LEU A 49 2.26 3.83 16.00
N PRO A 50 1.65 2.98 16.84
CA PRO A 50 1.26 1.64 16.42
C PRO A 50 0.10 1.68 15.43
N ASP A 51 -0.02 0.64 14.56
CA ASP A 51 -1.12 0.45 13.61
C ASP A 51 -2.40 -0.03 14.32
N LEU A 52 -3.11 0.90 14.94
CA LEU A 52 -4.32 0.67 15.75
C LEU A 52 -5.37 1.77 15.53
N ALA A 53 -5.62 2.16 14.29
CA ALA A 53 -6.58 3.22 13.94
C ALA A 53 -6.33 4.57 14.64
N MET A 54 -5.06 4.90 14.92
CA MET A 54 -4.69 6.14 15.59
C MET A 54 -4.46 7.30 14.63
N THR A 55 -4.29 7.03 13.35
CA THR A 55 -4.13 8.04 12.30
C THR A 55 -5.48 8.45 11.71
N SER A 56 -5.59 9.72 11.42
CA SER A 56 -6.75 10.29 10.73
C SER A 56 -6.59 10.24 9.22
N ARG A 57 -7.69 10.51 8.50
CA ARG A 57 -7.66 10.71 7.06
C ARG A 57 -6.65 11.79 6.64
N GLU A 58 -6.55 12.89 7.38
CA GLU A 58 -5.66 14.00 7.05
C GLU A 58 -4.19 13.62 7.19
N ASP A 59 -3.86 12.78 8.19
CA ASP A 59 -2.51 12.24 8.35
C ASP A 59 -2.07 11.41 7.14
N VAL A 60 -2.97 10.59 6.60
CA VAL A 60 -2.70 9.81 5.39
C VAL A 60 -2.64 10.71 4.15
N LEU A 61 -3.56 11.67 4.01
CA LEU A 61 -3.57 12.62 2.89
C LEU A 61 -2.31 13.47 2.81
N GLU A 62 -1.69 13.79 3.94
CA GLU A 62 -0.43 14.53 3.96
C GLU A 62 0.69 13.75 3.25
N ASP A 63 0.85 12.46 3.58
CA ASP A 63 1.83 11.60 2.92
C ASP A 63 1.44 11.31 1.45
N VAL A 64 0.13 11.20 1.15
CA VAL A 64 -0.38 11.12 -0.23
C VAL A 64 0.14 12.29 -1.07
N ARG A 65 -0.04 13.52 -0.62
CA ARG A 65 0.39 14.73 -1.34
C ARG A 65 1.91 14.79 -1.51
N ARG A 66 2.68 14.42 -0.47
CA ARG A 66 4.15 14.40 -0.50
C ARG A 66 4.68 13.41 -1.53
N ILE A 67 4.18 12.17 -1.52
CA ILE A 67 4.60 11.12 -2.45
C ILE A 67 4.19 11.49 -3.88
N ARG A 68 2.95 11.98 -4.08
CA ARG A 68 2.47 12.40 -5.39
C ARG A 68 3.30 13.52 -6.00
N SER A 69 3.82 14.42 -5.19
CA SER A 69 4.69 15.50 -5.68
C SER A 69 6.03 15.02 -6.24
N ALA A 70 6.45 13.81 -5.92
CA ALA A 70 7.74 13.24 -6.31
C ALA A 70 7.63 12.13 -7.36
N SER A 71 6.53 11.40 -7.44
CA SER A 71 6.38 10.26 -8.37
C SER A 71 5.02 10.26 -9.05
N GLU A 72 5.03 9.92 -10.35
CA GLU A 72 3.83 9.75 -11.17
C GLU A 72 3.37 8.29 -11.25
N LEU A 73 4.02 7.37 -10.56
CA LEU A 73 3.61 5.97 -10.54
C LEU A 73 2.16 5.82 -10.06
N PRO A 74 1.38 4.92 -10.66
CA PRO A 74 0.10 4.52 -10.10
C PRO A 74 0.28 3.96 -8.69
N TRP A 75 -0.65 4.24 -7.79
CA TRP A 75 -0.54 3.79 -6.41
C TRP A 75 -1.88 3.51 -5.73
N LEU A 76 -1.83 2.53 -4.83
CA LEU A 76 -2.92 2.08 -3.99
C LEU A 76 -2.72 2.64 -2.58
N VAL A 77 -3.72 3.31 -2.04
CA VAL A 77 -3.68 3.88 -0.69
C VAL A 77 -4.58 3.08 0.25
N ASP A 78 -4.06 2.76 1.42
CA ASP A 78 -4.80 2.20 2.55
C ASP A 78 -5.66 3.28 3.19
N VAL A 79 -6.98 3.10 3.15
CA VAL A 79 -7.92 4.03 3.79
C VAL A 79 -8.63 3.40 5.00
N ASP A 80 -8.03 2.36 5.56
CA ASP A 80 -8.58 1.63 6.71
C ASP A 80 -10.08 1.31 6.50
N THR A 81 -10.94 1.67 7.44
CA THR A 81 -12.40 1.50 7.33
C THR A 81 -13.11 2.71 6.70
N GLY A 82 -12.35 3.70 6.18
CA GLY A 82 -12.88 4.92 5.53
C GLY A 82 -13.11 6.10 6.47
N TRP A 83 -12.69 6.00 7.73
CA TRP A 83 -12.78 7.04 8.78
C TRP A 83 -14.19 7.56 9.05
N GLY A 84 -15.17 6.65 9.12
CA GLY A 84 -16.51 6.96 9.58
C GLY A 84 -17.65 6.41 8.72
N SER A 85 -18.79 7.10 8.72
CA SER A 85 -20.01 6.67 8.03
C SER A 85 -19.89 6.80 6.49
N ALA A 86 -20.93 6.38 5.77
CA ALA A 86 -21.02 6.48 4.31
C ALA A 86 -20.67 7.88 3.76
N LEU A 87 -21.07 8.96 4.43
CA LEU A 87 -20.72 10.33 4.01
C LEU A 87 -19.25 10.65 4.24
N SER A 88 -18.62 10.10 5.29
CA SER A 88 -17.19 10.23 5.54
C SER A 88 -16.39 9.46 4.49
N ILE A 89 -16.81 8.24 4.16
CA ILE A 89 -16.22 7.41 3.09
C ILE A 89 -16.30 8.15 1.76
N SER A 90 -17.46 8.70 1.44
CA SER A 90 -17.70 9.50 0.24
C SER A 90 -16.71 10.67 0.13
N ARG A 91 -16.49 11.39 1.22
CA ARG A 91 -15.51 12.47 1.31
C ARG A 91 -14.08 11.95 1.15
N THR A 92 -13.75 10.83 1.81
CA THR A 92 -12.43 10.19 1.71
C THR A 92 -12.07 9.88 0.27
N ILE A 93 -12.96 9.24 -0.48
CA ILE A 93 -12.71 8.87 -1.89
C ILE A 93 -12.44 10.12 -2.75
N LYS A 94 -13.27 11.16 -2.62
CA LYS A 94 -13.09 12.42 -3.37
C LYS A 94 -11.75 13.09 -3.04
N GLU A 95 -11.37 13.13 -1.77
CA GLU A 95 -10.12 13.74 -1.33
C GLU A 95 -8.90 12.92 -1.78
N MET A 96 -8.96 11.58 -1.74
CA MET A 96 -7.89 10.71 -2.25
C MET A 96 -7.68 10.86 -3.76
N ILE A 97 -8.76 10.89 -4.55
CA ILE A 97 -8.68 11.16 -5.99
C ILE A 97 -8.09 12.55 -6.25
N SER A 98 -8.57 13.58 -5.55
CA SER A 98 -8.07 14.95 -5.68
C SER A 98 -6.60 15.09 -5.29
N ALA A 99 -6.12 14.31 -4.32
CA ALA A 99 -4.73 14.26 -3.92
C ALA A 99 -3.83 13.44 -4.88
N GLY A 100 -4.43 12.77 -5.89
CA GLY A 100 -3.73 12.04 -6.94
C GLY A 100 -3.52 10.56 -6.68
N ALA A 101 -4.20 9.96 -5.70
CA ALA A 101 -4.24 8.51 -5.55
C ALA A 101 -4.88 7.87 -6.80
N SER A 102 -4.32 6.75 -7.26
CA SER A 102 -4.85 5.99 -8.40
C SER A 102 -5.80 4.87 -7.99
N GLY A 103 -5.87 4.58 -6.70
CA GLY A 103 -6.78 3.63 -6.10
C GLY A 103 -6.67 3.63 -4.58
N VAL A 104 -7.68 3.03 -3.96
CA VAL A 104 -7.71 2.80 -2.51
C VAL A 104 -8.14 1.37 -2.22
N HIS A 105 -7.75 0.85 -1.07
CA HIS A 105 -8.50 -0.26 -0.48
C HIS A 105 -9.17 0.17 0.82
N ILE A 106 -10.38 -0.34 1.01
CA ILE A 106 -11.20 -0.16 2.22
C ILE A 106 -11.51 -1.53 2.81
N GLU A 107 -11.50 -1.65 4.13
CA GLU A 107 -11.63 -2.96 4.81
C GLU A 107 -12.91 -3.11 5.62
N ASP A 108 -13.27 -4.38 5.86
CA ASP A 108 -14.46 -4.79 6.61
C ASP A 108 -14.24 -4.91 8.12
N GLN A 109 -13.13 -4.43 8.67
CA GLN A 109 -12.96 -4.38 10.12
C GLN A 109 -13.90 -3.34 10.78
N VAL A 110 -14.10 -3.47 12.10
CA VAL A 110 -14.72 -2.41 12.92
C VAL A 110 -13.79 -1.21 13.00
N SER A 111 -14.31 -0.05 13.47
CA SER A 111 -13.52 1.20 13.53
C SER A 111 -12.26 1.10 14.38
N GLU A 112 -12.29 0.26 15.42
CA GLU A 112 -11.15 -0.06 16.29
C GLU A 112 -10.28 -1.18 15.66
N LYS A 113 -9.96 -1.03 14.38
CA LYS A 113 -9.24 -2.01 13.59
C LYS A 113 -7.87 -2.38 14.20
N ARG A 114 -7.39 -3.55 13.83
CA ARG A 114 -6.04 -4.04 14.16
C ARG A 114 -5.29 -4.38 12.88
N CYS A 115 -3.95 -4.45 12.96
CA CYS A 115 -3.16 -4.97 11.86
C CYS A 115 -3.69 -6.34 11.40
N GLY A 116 -3.81 -6.53 10.09
CA GLY A 116 -4.41 -7.74 9.47
C GLY A 116 -3.79 -9.08 9.86
N HIS A 117 -2.53 -9.07 10.31
CA HIS A 117 -1.81 -10.26 10.80
C HIS A 117 -1.87 -10.45 12.32
N ARG A 118 -2.68 -9.67 13.03
CA ARG A 118 -2.86 -9.81 14.49
C ARG A 118 -4.14 -10.60 14.81
N PRO A 119 -4.16 -11.31 15.95
CA PRO A 119 -5.35 -12.03 16.41
C PRO A 119 -6.46 -11.07 16.91
N ASN A 120 -7.66 -11.62 17.09
CA ASN A 120 -8.82 -10.94 17.68
C ASN A 120 -9.30 -9.73 16.86
N LYS A 121 -9.22 -9.81 15.55
CA LYS A 121 -9.87 -8.86 14.65
C LYS A 121 -11.39 -9.04 14.73
N GLU A 122 -12.12 -7.94 14.68
CA GLU A 122 -13.56 -7.92 14.53
C GLU A 122 -13.93 -7.31 13.19
N ILE A 123 -14.91 -7.91 12.52
CA ILE A 123 -15.38 -7.46 11.22
C ILE A 123 -16.86 -7.10 11.33
N VAL A 124 -17.26 -6.15 10.51
CA VAL A 124 -18.68 -5.77 10.35
C VAL A 124 -19.44 -6.80 9.54
N SER A 125 -20.76 -6.71 9.49
CA SER A 125 -21.56 -7.58 8.63
C SER A 125 -21.22 -7.36 7.15
N SER A 126 -21.55 -8.35 6.30
CA SER A 126 -21.34 -8.22 4.86
C SER A 126 -22.15 -7.05 4.27
N GLU A 127 -23.37 -6.86 4.77
CA GLU A 127 -24.27 -5.78 4.34
C GLU A 127 -23.69 -4.40 4.68
N GLU A 128 -23.11 -4.23 5.88
CA GLU A 128 -22.47 -2.96 6.24
C GLU A 128 -21.25 -2.66 5.35
N MET A 129 -20.45 -3.69 5.04
CA MET A 129 -19.32 -3.50 4.13
C MET A 129 -19.77 -3.19 2.70
N VAL A 130 -20.83 -3.84 2.22
CA VAL A 130 -21.47 -3.54 0.94
C VAL A 130 -21.90 -2.07 0.88
N ASP A 131 -22.47 -1.53 1.96
CA ASP A 131 -22.86 -0.12 2.01
C ASP A 131 -21.64 0.82 2.01
N ARG A 132 -20.53 0.44 2.69
CA ARG A 132 -19.24 1.17 2.61
C ARG A 132 -18.72 1.23 1.16
N ILE A 133 -18.75 0.09 0.45
CA ILE A 133 -18.28 -0.01 -0.93
C ILE A 133 -19.17 0.81 -1.87
N LYS A 134 -20.51 0.75 -1.73
CA LYS A 134 -21.43 1.57 -2.52
C LYS A 134 -21.17 3.06 -2.31
N ALA A 135 -21.00 3.50 -1.05
CA ALA A 135 -20.70 4.90 -0.74
C ALA A 135 -19.38 5.35 -1.37
N ALA A 136 -18.36 4.48 -1.37
CA ALA A 136 -17.09 4.73 -2.05
C ALA A 136 -17.27 4.80 -3.56
N LYS A 137 -17.97 3.84 -4.16
CA LYS A 137 -18.19 3.75 -5.62
C LYS A 137 -18.99 4.92 -6.15
N ASP A 138 -20.08 5.31 -5.48
CA ASP A 138 -20.92 6.44 -5.87
C ASP A 138 -20.18 7.79 -5.82
N SER A 139 -19.08 7.84 -5.10
CA SER A 139 -18.26 9.04 -4.93
C SER A 139 -17.04 9.10 -5.83
N GLN A 140 -16.81 8.04 -6.59
CA GLN A 140 -15.70 7.94 -7.53
C GLN A 140 -15.91 8.91 -8.70
N THR A 141 -14.95 9.80 -8.92
CA THR A 141 -15.00 10.83 -9.99
C THR A 141 -14.05 10.53 -11.15
N ASP A 142 -13.27 9.45 -11.06
CA ASP A 142 -12.35 8.96 -12.09
C ASP A 142 -12.63 7.47 -12.35
N ASP A 143 -13.01 7.14 -13.57
CA ASP A 143 -13.32 5.76 -13.98
C ASP A 143 -12.11 4.82 -13.93
N ASN A 144 -10.89 5.36 -13.99
CA ASN A 144 -9.65 4.58 -13.88
C ASN A 144 -9.22 4.34 -12.43
N PHE A 145 -9.88 4.96 -11.46
CA PHE A 145 -9.55 4.81 -10.05
C PHE A 145 -9.94 3.41 -9.56
N LEU A 146 -8.99 2.69 -8.95
CA LEU A 146 -9.23 1.35 -8.42
C LEU A 146 -9.84 1.43 -7.03
N LEU A 147 -11.09 0.99 -6.88
CA LEU A 147 -11.68 0.70 -5.58
C LEU A 147 -11.47 -0.80 -5.27
N MET A 148 -10.62 -1.11 -4.30
CA MET A 148 -10.35 -2.46 -3.85
C MET A 148 -11.04 -2.71 -2.51
N ALA A 149 -11.72 -3.84 -2.36
CA ALA A 149 -12.31 -4.24 -1.10
C ALA A 149 -11.40 -5.26 -0.39
N ARG A 150 -11.05 -4.96 0.86
CA ARG A 150 -10.32 -5.87 1.73
C ARG A 150 -11.28 -6.57 2.68
N THR A 151 -11.08 -7.88 2.86
CA THR A 151 -11.79 -8.66 3.86
C THR A 151 -10.82 -9.36 4.81
N ASP A 152 -11.07 -9.23 6.08
CA ASP A 152 -10.36 -9.90 7.16
C ASP A 152 -11.12 -11.13 7.69
N ALA A 153 -12.10 -11.64 6.92
CA ALA A 153 -13.01 -12.71 7.33
C ALA A 153 -12.34 -14.09 7.49
N PHE A 154 -11.20 -14.34 6.85
CA PHE A 154 -10.55 -15.66 6.82
C PHE A 154 -10.34 -16.27 8.21
N ALA A 155 -9.89 -15.46 9.16
CA ALA A 155 -9.56 -15.92 10.52
C ALA A 155 -10.79 -16.41 11.33
N LYS A 156 -12.00 -15.95 11.02
CA LYS A 156 -13.23 -16.27 11.75
C LYS A 156 -14.18 -17.18 10.94
N GLY A 157 -14.41 -16.83 9.67
CA GLY A 157 -15.38 -17.47 8.80
C GLY A 157 -14.78 -18.48 7.81
N GLY A 158 -13.45 -18.54 7.74
CA GLY A 158 -12.75 -19.44 6.80
C GLY A 158 -12.92 -19.02 5.34
N LEU A 159 -12.53 -19.94 4.45
CA LEU A 159 -12.42 -19.66 3.02
C LEU A 159 -13.76 -19.32 2.36
N GLN A 160 -14.84 -20.02 2.72
CA GLN A 160 -16.15 -19.78 2.10
C GLN A 160 -16.68 -18.39 2.41
N GLU A 161 -16.52 -17.91 3.66
CA GLU A 161 -16.91 -16.54 4.04
C GLU A 161 -16.13 -15.49 3.24
N VAL A 162 -14.85 -15.72 2.99
CA VAL A 162 -14.03 -14.83 2.13
C VAL A 162 -14.60 -14.78 0.72
N ILE A 163 -14.96 -15.93 0.13
CA ILE A 163 -15.50 -15.99 -1.23
C ILE A 163 -16.87 -15.30 -1.30
N ASP A 164 -17.76 -15.58 -0.36
CA ASP A 164 -19.11 -15.03 -0.33
C ASP A 164 -19.08 -13.50 -0.18
N ARG A 165 -18.29 -12.99 0.77
CA ARG A 165 -18.07 -11.54 0.95
C ARG A 165 -17.45 -10.91 -0.30
N SER A 166 -16.42 -11.54 -0.88
CA SER A 166 -15.75 -11.02 -2.07
C SER A 166 -16.73 -10.83 -3.23
N ASN A 167 -17.62 -11.78 -3.46
CA ASN A 167 -18.62 -11.68 -4.50
C ASN A 167 -19.64 -10.57 -4.21
N ALA A 168 -20.15 -10.46 -2.97
CA ALA A 168 -21.02 -9.37 -2.57
C ALA A 168 -20.35 -7.99 -2.75
N PHE A 169 -19.05 -7.88 -2.45
CA PHE A 169 -18.28 -6.66 -2.60
C PHE A 169 -18.07 -6.27 -4.07
N ILE A 170 -17.87 -7.27 -4.94
CA ILE A 170 -17.78 -7.07 -6.39
C ILE A 170 -19.11 -6.58 -6.95
N GLU A 171 -20.21 -7.16 -6.54
CA GLU A 171 -21.57 -6.73 -6.92
C GLU A 171 -21.85 -5.29 -6.46
N ALA A 172 -21.29 -4.87 -5.31
CA ALA A 172 -21.37 -3.51 -4.80
C ALA A 172 -20.47 -2.52 -5.55
N GLY A 173 -19.54 -2.98 -6.41
CA GLY A 173 -18.70 -2.13 -7.24
C GLY A 173 -17.21 -2.20 -6.99
N ALA A 174 -16.72 -3.14 -6.16
CA ALA A 174 -15.28 -3.34 -5.99
C ALA A 174 -14.62 -3.81 -7.29
N GLY A 175 -13.51 -3.18 -7.67
CA GLY A 175 -12.73 -3.50 -8.86
C GLY A 175 -11.65 -4.57 -8.65
N ALA A 176 -11.29 -4.85 -7.39
CA ALA A 176 -10.36 -5.90 -6.99
C ALA A 176 -10.63 -6.31 -5.53
N ILE A 177 -10.09 -7.46 -5.13
CA ILE A 177 -10.25 -8.02 -3.78
C ILE A 177 -8.90 -8.21 -3.10
N PHE A 178 -8.84 -7.87 -1.83
CA PHE A 178 -7.71 -8.09 -0.95
C PHE A 178 -8.15 -9.03 0.20
N PRO A 179 -8.01 -10.35 0.04
CA PRO A 179 -8.28 -11.30 1.10
C PRO A 179 -7.07 -11.34 2.04
N GLU A 180 -7.25 -10.90 3.29
CA GLU A 180 -6.16 -10.77 4.24
C GLU A 180 -5.81 -12.10 4.92
N ALA A 181 -4.51 -12.32 5.17
CA ALA A 181 -3.96 -13.41 5.96
C ALA A 181 -4.26 -14.82 5.42
N ILE A 182 -4.41 -14.97 4.11
CA ILE A 182 -4.52 -16.29 3.47
C ILE A 182 -3.22 -17.07 3.67
N SER A 183 -3.33 -18.31 4.10
CA SER A 183 -2.19 -19.10 4.59
C SER A 183 -1.69 -20.18 3.63
N THR A 184 -2.43 -20.53 2.57
CA THR A 184 -2.01 -21.54 1.59
C THR A 184 -2.25 -21.09 0.15
N LEU A 185 -1.41 -21.60 -0.77
CA LEU A 185 -1.59 -21.38 -2.21
C LEU A 185 -2.91 -21.98 -2.71
N LYS A 186 -3.34 -23.11 -2.12
CA LYS A 186 -4.61 -23.74 -2.46
C LYS A 186 -5.82 -22.84 -2.13
N ASP A 187 -5.75 -22.09 -1.03
CA ASP A 187 -6.82 -21.15 -0.69
C ASP A 187 -6.86 -19.98 -1.69
N TYR A 188 -5.70 -19.44 -2.10
CA TYR A 188 -5.63 -18.43 -3.17
C TYR A 188 -6.19 -18.96 -4.49
N GLU A 189 -5.86 -20.19 -4.87
CA GLU A 189 -6.38 -20.85 -6.07
C GLU A 189 -7.91 -20.98 -6.01
N GLU A 190 -8.46 -21.40 -4.87
CA GLU A 190 -9.90 -21.55 -4.69
C GLU A 190 -10.62 -20.19 -4.73
N ILE A 191 -10.07 -19.16 -4.07
CA ILE A 191 -10.60 -17.79 -4.17
C ILE A 191 -10.58 -17.34 -5.64
N SER A 192 -9.46 -17.52 -6.34
CA SER A 192 -9.32 -17.05 -7.73
C SER A 192 -10.27 -17.71 -8.72
N LYS A 193 -10.69 -18.95 -8.45
CA LYS A 193 -11.68 -19.67 -9.26
C LYS A 193 -13.11 -19.18 -9.05
N ASN A 194 -13.41 -18.67 -7.86
CA ASN A 194 -14.76 -18.32 -7.43
C ASN A 194 -15.01 -16.80 -7.39
N VAL A 195 -13.99 -16.00 -7.64
CA VAL A 195 -14.04 -14.53 -7.60
C VAL A 195 -13.68 -13.97 -8.97
N SER A 196 -14.55 -13.13 -9.55
CA SER A 196 -14.42 -12.66 -10.95
C SER A 196 -13.46 -11.48 -11.14
N LYS A 197 -12.95 -10.87 -10.07
CA LYS A 197 -12.05 -9.71 -10.10
C LYS A 197 -10.64 -10.08 -9.67
N PRO A 198 -9.62 -9.26 -10.03
CA PRO A 198 -8.25 -9.48 -9.58
C PRO A 198 -8.12 -9.62 -8.06
N ILE A 199 -7.29 -10.57 -7.63
CA ILE A 199 -6.98 -10.83 -6.22
C ILE A 199 -5.59 -10.30 -5.92
N LEU A 200 -5.46 -9.60 -4.78
CA LEU A 200 -4.18 -9.18 -4.21
C LEU A 200 -3.74 -10.17 -3.13
N ALA A 201 -2.48 -10.58 -3.15
CA ALA A 201 -1.83 -11.29 -2.06
C ALA A 201 -0.90 -10.34 -1.29
N ASN A 202 -1.11 -10.22 0.02
CA ASN A 202 -0.26 -9.45 0.91
C ASN A 202 0.88 -10.33 1.45
N ILE A 203 2.09 -10.10 0.96
CA ILE A 203 3.30 -10.84 1.35
C ILE A 203 4.15 -9.94 2.24
N THR A 204 3.80 -9.94 3.52
CA THR A 204 4.52 -9.16 4.53
C THR A 204 5.42 -10.07 5.38
N GLU A 205 6.63 -9.60 5.64
CA GLU A 205 7.58 -10.30 6.49
C GLU A 205 7.03 -10.42 7.91
N PHE A 206 7.26 -11.59 8.52
CA PHE A 206 6.82 -11.91 9.89
C PHE A 206 5.28 -11.91 10.08
N GLY A 207 4.53 -11.97 8.98
CA GLY A 207 3.07 -12.07 9.00
C GLY A 207 2.57 -13.51 9.11
N MET A 208 1.25 -13.70 9.01
CA MET A 208 0.61 -15.01 9.05
C MET A 208 0.67 -15.73 7.69
N THR A 209 0.70 -14.98 6.60
CA THR A 209 0.86 -15.52 5.23
C THR A 209 2.32 -15.92 5.02
N PRO A 210 2.61 -17.15 4.58
CA PRO A 210 3.95 -17.55 4.20
C PRO A 210 4.51 -16.69 3.06
N LEU A 211 5.84 -16.56 2.99
CA LEU A 211 6.50 -15.82 1.92
C LEU A 211 6.54 -16.65 0.63
N PHE A 212 5.39 -16.82 0.01
CA PHE A 212 5.27 -17.50 -1.28
C PHE A 212 6.02 -16.76 -2.37
N SER A 213 6.55 -17.48 -3.36
CA SER A 213 7.16 -16.86 -4.52
C SER A 213 6.10 -16.17 -5.40
N HIS A 214 6.52 -15.16 -6.18
CA HIS A 214 5.62 -14.49 -7.12
C HIS A 214 5.05 -15.46 -8.17
N ASN A 215 5.85 -16.44 -8.62
CA ASN A 215 5.42 -17.45 -9.58
C ASN A 215 4.34 -18.38 -8.98
N ASP A 216 4.54 -18.88 -7.76
CA ASP A 216 3.56 -19.73 -7.10
C ASP A 216 2.23 -19.00 -6.90
N LEU A 217 2.28 -17.70 -6.54
CA LEU A 217 1.10 -16.87 -6.40
C LEU A 217 0.41 -16.62 -7.75
N ALA A 218 1.17 -16.38 -8.82
CA ALA A 218 0.62 -16.22 -10.16
C ALA A 218 -0.08 -17.50 -10.65
N ASP A 219 0.53 -18.67 -10.39
CA ASP A 219 -0.02 -19.99 -10.74
C ASP A 219 -1.31 -20.28 -9.93
N ALA A 220 -1.38 -19.80 -8.68
CA ALA A 220 -2.59 -19.82 -7.86
C ALA A 220 -3.65 -18.79 -8.29
N GLY A 221 -3.41 -18.01 -9.35
CA GLY A 221 -4.36 -17.06 -9.92
C GLY A 221 -4.32 -15.64 -9.33
N VAL A 222 -3.41 -15.36 -8.40
CA VAL A 222 -3.18 -14.02 -7.86
C VAL A 222 -2.69 -13.08 -8.96
N LYS A 223 -3.24 -11.87 -9.00
CA LYS A 223 -2.92 -10.86 -10.02
C LYS A 223 -2.05 -9.73 -9.51
N ILE A 224 -2.09 -9.45 -8.22
CA ILE A 224 -1.32 -8.39 -7.58
C ILE A 224 -0.61 -8.98 -6.36
N VAL A 225 0.68 -8.74 -6.22
CA VAL A 225 1.46 -9.12 -5.03
C VAL A 225 1.95 -7.85 -4.36
N LEU A 226 1.59 -7.69 -3.09
CA LEU A 226 1.94 -6.54 -2.28
C LEU A 226 3.04 -6.88 -1.27
N HIS A 227 4.09 -6.06 -1.27
CA HIS A 227 5.12 -6.01 -0.21
C HIS A 227 4.97 -4.67 0.55
N PRO A 228 4.18 -4.61 1.63
CA PRO A 228 3.70 -3.33 2.16
C PRO A 228 4.75 -2.51 2.90
N LEU A 229 5.72 -3.15 3.57
CA LEU A 229 6.67 -2.48 4.47
C LEU A 229 8.11 -3.01 4.35
N SER A 230 8.45 -3.80 3.34
CA SER A 230 9.77 -4.45 3.20
C SER A 230 10.91 -3.43 3.21
N ALA A 231 10.82 -2.39 2.39
CA ALA A 231 11.82 -1.33 2.35
C ALA A 231 11.92 -0.57 3.68
N PHE A 232 10.79 -0.22 4.30
CA PHE A 232 10.75 0.46 5.59
C PHE A 232 11.44 -0.37 6.69
N ARG A 233 11.16 -1.68 6.76
CA ARG A 233 11.80 -2.59 7.73
C ARG A 233 13.32 -2.66 7.52
N ALA A 234 13.76 -2.75 6.26
CA ALA A 234 15.18 -2.78 5.92
C ALA A 234 15.88 -1.45 6.28
N MET A 235 15.29 -0.32 5.92
CA MET A 235 15.78 1.02 6.26
C MET A 235 15.85 1.22 7.77
N SER A 236 14.82 0.82 8.51
CA SER A 236 14.77 0.93 9.97
C SER A 236 15.86 0.11 10.63
N LYS A 237 16.13 -1.11 10.15
CA LYS A 237 17.18 -1.96 10.70
C LYS A 237 18.59 -1.40 10.42
N ALA A 238 18.79 -0.80 9.25
CA ALA A 238 20.03 -0.09 8.93
C ALA A 238 20.23 1.12 9.84
N ALA A 239 19.19 1.96 10.00
CA ALA A 239 19.23 3.13 10.89
C ALA A 239 19.50 2.74 12.36
N GLU A 240 18.86 1.68 12.88
CA GLU A 240 19.10 1.15 14.22
C GLU A 240 20.58 0.82 14.44
N LYS A 241 21.23 0.20 13.45
CA LYS A 241 22.65 -0.12 13.51
C LYS A 241 23.52 1.14 13.57
N VAL A 242 23.21 2.15 12.77
CA VAL A 242 23.93 3.42 12.77
C VAL A 242 23.81 4.11 14.13
N TYR A 243 22.58 4.25 14.65
CA TYR A 243 22.35 4.89 15.95
C TYR A 243 23.05 4.16 17.09
N ALA A 244 23.00 2.83 17.12
CA ALA A 244 23.69 2.03 18.14
C ALA A 244 25.21 2.21 18.09
N THR A 245 25.80 2.26 16.89
CA THR A 245 27.25 2.49 16.73
C THR A 245 27.65 3.89 17.26
N LEU A 246 26.92 4.93 16.86
CA LEU A 246 27.21 6.29 17.32
C LEU A 246 27.00 6.44 18.84
N ALA A 247 25.93 5.88 19.38
CA ALA A 247 25.65 5.94 20.82
C ALA A 247 26.71 5.24 21.68
N SER A 248 27.40 4.23 21.15
CA SER A 248 28.50 3.54 21.83
C SER A 248 29.87 4.21 21.68
N GLY A 249 29.92 5.39 21.05
CA GLY A 249 31.16 6.13 20.81
C GLY A 249 31.98 5.59 19.62
N GLY A 250 31.39 4.73 18.78
CA GLY A 250 32.00 4.27 17.54
C GLY A 250 31.94 5.34 16.43
N ASP A 251 32.69 5.12 15.37
CA ASP A 251 32.73 5.97 14.19
C ASP A 251 31.97 5.35 13.00
N HIS A 252 32.00 6.03 11.87
CA HIS A 252 31.29 5.63 10.65
C HIS A 252 32.09 4.65 9.76
N GLU A 253 33.38 4.40 10.04
CA GLU A 253 34.28 3.72 9.09
C GLU A 253 33.70 2.35 8.65
N GLY A 254 33.23 1.55 9.58
CA GLY A 254 32.59 0.27 9.28
C GLY A 254 31.15 0.30 8.75
N LEU A 255 30.60 1.49 8.53
CA LEU A 255 29.20 1.71 8.09
C LEU A 255 29.11 2.28 6.68
N LEU A 256 30.17 2.96 6.19
CA LEU A 256 30.14 3.70 4.91
C LEU A 256 29.73 2.83 3.73
N GLU A 257 30.20 1.59 3.65
CA GLU A 257 29.85 0.66 2.57
C GLU A 257 28.36 0.28 2.53
N LYS A 258 27.63 0.54 3.61
CA LYS A 258 26.19 0.27 3.74
C LYS A 258 25.34 1.52 3.60
N MET A 259 25.96 2.64 3.36
CA MET A 259 25.28 3.92 3.19
C MET A 259 25.26 4.29 1.71
N GLN A 260 24.16 4.91 1.31
CA GLN A 260 24.07 5.55 0.01
C GLN A 260 25.10 6.69 -0.05
N THR A 261 25.87 6.74 -1.13
CA THR A 261 26.83 7.83 -1.35
C THR A 261 26.08 9.14 -1.66
N ARG A 262 26.83 10.27 -1.60
CA ARG A 262 26.27 11.57 -1.98
C ARG A 262 25.90 11.60 -3.46
N ASP A 263 26.70 11.00 -4.32
CA ASP A 263 26.46 10.96 -5.76
C ASP A 263 25.20 10.13 -6.08
N GLU A 264 25.03 8.96 -5.45
CA GLU A 264 23.80 8.15 -5.58
C GLU A 264 22.55 8.91 -5.11
N LEU A 265 22.65 9.65 -4.00
CA LEU A 265 21.57 10.51 -3.51
C LEU A 265 21.23 11.60 -4.53
N TYR A 266 22.25 12.28 -5.07
CA TYR A 266 22.08 13.34 -6.05
C TYR A 266 21.49 12.82 -7.37
N ASP A 267 21.89 11.65 -7.81
CA ASP A 267 21.29 10.98 -8.97
C ASP A 267 19.81 10.71 -8.75
N VAL A 268 19.41 10.22 -7.56
CA VAL A 268 17.98 9.96 -7.26
C VAL A 268 17.16 11.25 -7.30
N LEU A 269 17.73 12.37 -6.86
CA LEU A 269 17.05 13.67 -6.75
C LEU A 269 17.17 14.53 -8.01
N ASP A 270 17.84 14.07 -9.08
CA ASP A 270 18.20 14.88 -10.25
C ASP A 270 18.88 16.22 -9.87
N TYR A 271 19.73 16.18 -8.82
CA TYR A 271 20.30 17.37 -8.18
C TYR A 271 21.03 18.27 -9.18
N HIS A 272 21.85 17.73 -10.05
CA HIS A 272 22.63 18.48 -11.02
C HIS A 272 21.78 19.23 -12.05
N MET A 273 20.63 18.67 -12.42
CA MET A 273 19.66 19.38 -13.27
C MET A 273 19.17 20.69 -12.61
N TYR A 274 18.95 20.65 -11.29
CA TYR A 274 18.53 21.86 -10.56
C TYR A 274 19.69 22.89 -10.44
N GLU A 275 20.93 22.44 -10.22
CA GLU A 275 22.11 23.33 -10.22
C GLU A 275 22.27 24.02 -11.58
N GLU A 276 22.27 23.25 -12.68
CA GLU A 276 22.34 23.82 -14.03
C GLU A 276 21.23 24.86 -14.31
N LYS A 277 20.02 24.60 -13.81
CA LYS A 277 18.91 25.53 -13.96
C LYS A 277 19.13 26.80 -13.16
N ILE A 278 19.67 26.71 -11.96
CA ILE A 278 20.03 27.85 -11.12
C ILE A 278 21.12 28.67 -11.81
N ASP A 279 22.18 28.05 -12.30
CA ASP A 279 23.27 28.69 -12.99
C ASP A 279 22.78 29.49 -14.21
N LYS A 280 21.96 28.86 -15.05
CA LYS A 280 21.34 29.54 -16.21
C LYS A 280 20.45 30.73 -15.83
N LEU A 281 19.72 30.64 -14.70
CA LEU A 281 18.84 31.73 -14.25
C LEU A 281 19.64 32.94 -13.68
N PHE A 282 20.82 32.70 -13.15
CA PHE A 282 21.65 33.70 -12.51
C PHE A 282 22.91 34.08 -13.32
N GLU A 283 23.13 33.50 -14.52
CA GLU A 283 24.12 33.98 -15.46
C GLU A 283 23.84 35.45 -15.75
N LYS A 284 24.74 36.33 -15.29
CA LYS A 284 24.69 37.74 -15.64
C LYS A 284 25.14 37.87 -17.10
N ASN A 285 24.25 38.33 -17.99
CA ASN A 285 24.61 38.79 -19.31
C ASN A 285 25.65 39.91 -19.28
#